data_137bb06a9f37d57a4f5e5584950cd1fe
#
_entry.id   137bb06a9f37d57a4f5e5584950cd1fe
#
_cell.length_a   1.000
_cell.length_b   1.000
_cell.length_c   1.000
_cell.angle_alpha   90.00
_cell.angle_beta   90.00
_cell.angle_gamma   90.00
#
_symmetry.space_group_name_H-M   'P 1'
#
loop_
_entity.id
_entity.type
_entity.pdbx_description
1 polymer ?
#
loop_
_entity_poly.entity_id
_entity_poly.type
_entity_poly.pdbx_seq_one_letter_code
_entity_poly.pdbx_strand_id
1 'polypeptide(L)'
;MIQALAKISPETQKLSRYIANSTRRRLPASVVAKAKQHVLDTLAAMVSGSRLLPGRQAIDYVVTLGGAREAGVAGSPIVTNASNAALANGMLAHADETDDSHVPSHTHPGCAVVPAALAAGEKIHSDGKTFLRAVVLGYDVGCRLMKALDVQAFIAEQRSPHSFGGTFGAGAAAGALLRLDPTQARFLLSYCAQLASGCSSNVRDSEHIEKAFDFGGMPAHAGVLAATMVSVGFTGVDDVFSGERNFLDAYGPCPHPQELTEGLGRHYEIMDTNIKRWTVGSPMQSALDSLEWLMKTQHITAADIQNVDVHLPTRSSRTVDNASMPNINSQHLISLMLTDGTLSFESSHDMARMADPMLKKLRTCVQVVPRDNFVRGQATVEIVTRHGQTYTRHTRDVRGTVANPMTWAEVVVKARSLMDPVLGKRKARGVVKVVSNIEHLNDVIRLRPLLAAKIW
;
A
#
# COMPACT_ATOMS: atom_id res chain seq x y z
N MET A 1 35.56 6.54 31.31
CA MET A 1 34.28 7.10 31.73
C MET A 1 33.20 6.03 31.51
N ILE A 2 32.67 5.47 32.58
CA ILE A 2 31.52 4.53 32.52
C ILE A 2 30.35 5.44 32.20
N GLN A 3 29.88 5.43 30.92
CA GLN A 3 28.63 6.04 30.58
C GLN A 3 27.56 5.32 31.40
N ALA A 4 26.88 6.03 32.28
CA ALA A 4 25.68 5.49 32.95
C ALA A 4 24.77 4.93 31.84
N LEU A 5 24.42 3.66 31.92
CA LEU A 5 23.50 3.01 30.98
C LEU A 5 22.23 3.89 30.91
N ALA A 6 22.04 4.58 29.81
CA ALA A 6 20.89 5.43 29.60
C ALA A 6 19.63 4.55 29.79
N LYS A 7 18.73 5.00 30.67
CA LYS A 7 17.50 4.24 30.97
C LYS A 7 16.65 4.19 29.70
N ILE A 8 16.39 2.99 29.19
CA ILE A 8 15.55 2.78 28.02
C ILE A 8 14.14 3.33 28.31
N SER A 9 13.57 4.13 27.42
CA SER A 9 12.24 4.71 27.56
C SER A 9 11.13 3.66 27.66
N PRO A 10 10.04 3.97 28.35
CA PRO A 10 8.87 3.07 28.43
C PRO A 10 8.32 2.71 27.04
N GLU A 11 8.32 3.65 26.10
CA GLU A 11 7.86 3.49 24.73
C GLU A 11 8.72 2.46 23.99
N THR A 12 10.04 2.61 23.99
CA THR A 12 10.97 1.66 23.36
C THR A 12 10.89 0.27 23.99
N GLN A 13 10.81 0.20 25.34
CA GLN A 13 10.65 -1.09 26.03
C GLN A 13 9.34 -1.79 25.64
N LYS A 14 8.22 -1.06 25.61
CA LYS A 14 6.90 -1.60 25.29
C LYS A 14 6.83 -2.04 23.83
N LEU A 15 7.34 -1.20 22.90
CA LEU A 15 7.35 -1.48 21.47
C LEU A 15 8.23 -2.69 21.15
N SER A 16 9.46 -2.75 21.66
CA SER A 16 10.37 -3.88 21.41
C SER A 16 9.83 -5.21 21.94
N ARG A 17 9.20 -5.21 23.13
CA ARG A 17 8.50 -6.38 23.65
C ARG A 17 7.29 -6.78 22.80
N TYR A 18 6.56 -5.78 22.26
CA TYR A 18 5.44 -6.04 21.37
C TYR A 18 5.91 -6.70 20.08
N ILE A 19 6.97 -6.20 19.45
CA ILE A 19 7.59 -6.80 18.24
C ILE A 19 8.01 -8.25 18.52
N ALA A 20 8.81 -8.50 19.55
CA ALA A 20 9.37 -9.81 19.87
C ALA A 20 8.30 -10.88 20.21
N ASN A 21 7.14 -10.46 20.74
CA ASN A 21 6.08 -11.37 21.16
C ASN A 21 4.88 -11.44 20.18
N SER A 22 4.86 -10.66 19.11
CA SER A 22 3.72 -10.52 18.21
C SER A 22 3.28 -11.82 17.56
N THR A 23 4.24 -12.64 17.13
CA THR A 23 3.97 -13.93 16.45
C THR A 23 3.36 -15.00 17.37
N ARG A 24 3.40 -14.79 18.70
CA ARG A 24 2.79 -15.69 19.70
C ARG A 24 1.39 -15.21 20.14
N ARG A 25 1.02 -13.96 19.84
CA ARG A 25 -0.25 -13.38 20.30
C ARG A 25 -1.42 -13.86 19.45
N ARG A 26 -2.55 -14.12 20.10
CA ARG A 26 -3.81 -14.40 19.40
C ARG A 26 -4.38 -13.07 18.87
N LEU A 27 -4.68 -13.01 17.59
CA LEU A 27 -5.39 -11.87 16.98
C LEU A 27 -6.90 -12.07 17.09
N PRO A 28 -7.69 -10.98 17.25
CA PRO A 28 -9.14 -11.02 17.09
C PRO A 28 -9.53 -11.53 15.68
N ALA A 29 -10.65 -12.23 15.58
CA ALA A 29 -11.12 -12.79 14.30
C ALA A 29 -11.35 -11.71 13.22
N SER A 30 -11.85 -10.53 13.61
CA SER A 30 -12.01 -9.39 12.71
C SER A 30 -10.68 -8.88 12.14
N VAL A 31 -9.63 -8.83 12.96
CA VAL A 31 -8.27 -8.44 12.53
C VAL A 31 -7.69 -9.47 11.57
N VAL A 32 -7.87 -10.76 11.85
CA VAL A 32 -7.45 -11.86 10.94
C VAL A 32 -8.16 -11.73 9.60
N ALA A 33 -9.48 -11.51 9.60
CA ALA A 33 -10.26 -11.34 8.37
C ALA A 33 -9.79 -10.12 7.56
N LYS A 34 -9.55 -8.98 8.22
CA LYS A 34 -9.03 -7.76 7.59
C LYS A 34 -7.62 -7.99 7.04
N ALA A 35 -6.73 -8.63 7.78
CA ALA A 35 -5.38 -8.95 7.35
C ALA A 35 -5.36 -9.82 6.08
N LYS A 36 -6.25 -10.83 5.98
CA LYS A 36 -6.40 -11.63 4.76
C LYS A 36 -6.80 -10.79 3.55
N GLN A 37 -7.70 -9.80 3.73
CA GLN A 37 -8.10 -8.89 2.66
C GLN A 37 -6.92 -8.07 2.17
N HIS A 38 -6.14 -7.46 3.07
CA HIS A 38 -4.96 -6.67 2.71
C HIS A 38 -3.85 -7.50 2.09
N VAL A 39 -3.60 -8.71 2.60
CA VAL A 39 -2.63 -9.64 1.98
C VAL A 39 -3.06 -9.99 0.56
N LEU A 40 -4.34 -10.35 0.34
CA LEU A 40 -4.84 -10.69 -0.99
C LEU A 40 -4.76 -9.50 -1.95
N ASP A 41 -5.13 -8.32 -1.50
CA ASP A 41 -5.09 -7.07 -2.27
C ASP A 41 -3.65 -6.73 -2.70
N THR A 42 -2.70 -6.76 -1.75
CA THR A 42 -1.29 -6.48 -2.04
C THR A 42 -0.65 -7.52 -2.95
N LEU A 43 -0.92 -8.82 -2.73
CA LEU A 43 -0.43 -9.87 -3.64
C LEU A 43 -0.96 -9.68 -5.06
N ALA A 44 -2.21 -9.26 -5.20
CA ALA A 44 -2.80 -8.98 -6.50
C ALA A 44 -2.16 -7.74 -7.16
N ALA A 45 -1.90 -6.68 -6.40
CA ALA A 45 -1.17 -5.50 -6.87
C ALA A 45 0.27 -5.85 -7.31
N MET A 46 0.99 -6.69 -6.55
CA MET A 46 2.31 -7.19 -6.96
C MET A 46 2.25 -7.91 -8.31
N VAL A 47 1.25 -8.74 -8.51
CA VAL A 47 1.10 -9.52 -9.75
C VAL A 47 0.80 -8.61 -10.94
N SER A 48 -0.17 -7.70 -10.84
CA SER A 48 -0.47 -6.75 -11.94
C SER A 48 0.69 -5.79 -12.18
N GLY A 49 1.30 -5.27 -11.11
CA GLY A 49 2.45 -4.37 -11.17
C GLY A 49 3.66 -4.96 -11.87
N SER A 50 3.81 -6.30 -11.90
CA SER A 50 4.88 -6.97 -12.65
C SER A 50 4.80 -6.70 -14.16
N ARG A 51 3.69 -6.23 -14.69
CA ARG A 51 3.48 -5.89 -16.10
C ARG A 51 3.66 -4.41 -16.40
N LEU A 52 3.71 -3.57 -15.39
CA LEU A 52 3.94 -2.14 -15.50
C LEU A 52 5.45 -1.81 -15.56
N LEU A 53 5.78 -0.64 -16.07
CA LEU A 53 7.18 -0.20 -16.25
C LEU A 53 7.99 -0.28 -14.95
N PRO A 54 7.53 0.26 -13.79
CA PRO A 54 8.30 0.17 -12.54
C PRO A 54 8.58 -1.27 -12.11
N GLY A 55 7.59 -2.14 -12.26
CA GLY A 55 7.73 -3.55 -11.89
C GLY A 55 8.68 -4.33 -12.80
N ARG A 56 8.62 -4.09 -14.12
CA ARG A 56 9.58 -4.71 -15.07
C ARG A 56 11.00 -4.31 -14.74
N GLN A 57 11.25 -3.02 -14.52
CA GLN A 57 12.58 -2.53 -14.16
C GLN A 57 13.06 -3.09 -12.81
N ALA A 58 12.17 -3.23 -11.82
CA ALA A 58 12.51 -3.85 -10.55
C ALA A 58 12.92 -5.33 -10.72
N ILE A 59 12.19 -6.09 -11.53
CA ILE A 59 12.53 -7.50 -11.83
C ILE A 59 13.90 -7.57 -12.54
N ASP A 60 14.11 -6.77 -13.58
CA ASP A 60 15.36 -6.73 -14.33
C ASP A 60 16.54 -6.35 -13.42
N TYR A 61 16.35 -5.36 -12.55
CA TYR A 61 17.39 -4.92 -11.61
C TYR A 61 17.79 -6.03 -10.63
N VAL A 62 16.84 -6.70 -9.99
CA VAL A 62 17.18 -7.74 -8.99
C VAL A 62 17.83 -8.99 -9.63
N VAL A 63 17.60 -9.23 -10.92
CA VAL A 63 18.33 -10.25 -11.69
C VAL A 63 19.83 -9.92 -11.74
N THR A 64 20.20 -8.66 -11.92
CA THR A 64 21.61 -8.23 -11.93
C THR A 64 22.30 -8.39 -10.58
N LEU A 65 21.55 -8.35 -9.48
CA LEU A 65 22.10 -8.48 -8.13
C LEU A 65 22.36 -9.94 -7.71
N GLY A 66 21.68 -10.90 -8.33
CA GLY A 66 21.79 -12.32 -7.97
C GLY A 66 21.37 -12.61 -6.52
N GLY A 67 22.10 -13.51 -5.85
CA GLY A 67 21.95 -13.83 -4.44
C GLY A 67 21.42 -15.23 -4.16
N ALA A 68 21.39 -15.62 -2.87
CA ALA A 68 20.87 -16.90 -2.42
C ALA A 68 19.38 -17.06 -2.77
N ARG A 69 18.95 -18.28 -3.13
CA ARG A 69 17.57 -18.56 -3.56
C ARG A 69 16.61 -18.72 -2.37
N GLU A 70 16.29 -17.61 -1.72
CA GLU A 70 15.49 -17.58 -0.49
C GLU A 70 14.03 -17.23 -0.74
N ALA A 71 13.74 -16.21 -1.56
CA ALA A 71 12.39 -15.67 -1.75
C ALA A 71 12.07 -15.40 -3.22
N GLY A 72 10.80 -15.55 -3.58
CA GLY A 72 10.29 -15.36 -4.94
C GLY A 72 9.90 -13.91 -5.26
N VAL A 73 9.99 -13.55 -6.55
CA VAL A 73 9.47 -12.29 -7.08
C VAL A 73 8.16 -12.58 -7.82
N ALA A 74 7.07 -11.95 -7.38
CA ALA A 74 5.74 -12.18 -7.93
C ALA A 74 5.66 -11.79 -9.42
N GLY A 75 4.80 -12.46 -10.18
CA GLY A 75 4.65 -12.22 -11.61
C GLY A 75 5.88 -12.64 -12.46
N SER A 76 6.88 -13.30 -11.85
CA SER A 76 8.11 -13.75 -12.50
C SER A 76 8.53 -15.13 -12.01
N PRO A 77 9.50 -15.83 -12.69
CA PRO A 77 10.10 -17.07 -12.20
C PRO A 77 11.30 -16.81 -11.25
N ILE A 78 11.63 -15.57 -10.96
CA ILE A 78 12.84 -15.19 -10.26
C ILE A 78 12.75 -15.57 -8.78
N VAL A 79 13.85 -16.14 -8.27
CA VAL A 79 14.08 -16.41 -6.85
C VAL A 79 15.45 -15.86 -6.49
N THR A 80 15.52 -14.97 -5.50
CA THR A 80 16.75 -14.30 -5.08
C THR A 80 16.82 -14.24 -3.54
N ASN A 81 17.76 -13.51 -2.94
CA ASN A 81 17.78 -13.34 -1.49
C ASN A 81 16.56 -12.53 -1.00
N ALA A 82 16.21 -12.70 0.27
CA ALA A 82 14.99 -12.11 0.83
C ALA A 82 14.94 -10.59 0.69
N SER A 83 16.06 -9.88 0.86
CA SER A 83 16.11 -8.43 0.77
C SER A 83 15.85 -7.92 -0.66
N ASN A 84 16.46 -8.57 -1.66
CA ASN A 84 16.24 -8.24 -3.07
C ASN A 84 14.81 -8.60 -3.53
N ALA A 85 14.29 -9.75 -3.07
CA ALA A 85 12.91 -10.12 -3.36
C ALA A 85 11.92 -9.11 -2.76
N ALA A 86 12.18 -8.63 -1.53
CA ALA A 86 11.39 -7.59 -0.89
C ALA A 86 11.43 -6.28 -1.67
N LEU A 87 12.61 -5.85 -2.17
CA LEU A 87 12.77 -4.69 -3.04
C LEU A 87 11.87 -4.78 -4.27
N ALA A 88 12.03 -5.86 -5.04
CA ALA A 88 11.25 -6.01 -6.28
C ALA A 88 9.75 -6.07 -5.96
N ASN A 89 9.33 -6.94 -5.05
CA ASN A 89 7.93 -7.10 -4.68
C ASN A 89 7.30 -5.82 -4.12
N GLY A 90 8.05 -5.00 -3.39
CA GLY A 90 7.61 -3.68 -2.91
C GLY A 90 7.35 -2.72 -4.07
N MET A 91 8.27 -2.64 -5.04
CA MET A 91 8.06 -1.84 -6.25
C MET A 91 6.88 -2.37 -7.07
N LEU A 92 6.73 -3.69 -7.19
CA LEU A 92 5.58 -4.30 -7.87
C LEU A 92 4.25 -3.91 -7.20
N ALA A 93 4.21 -3.90 -5.86
CA ALA A 93 3.00 -3.61 -5.10
C ALA A 93 2.53 -2.16 -5.26
N HIS A 94 3.46 -1.23 -5.51
CA HIS A 94 3.17 0.19 -5.77
C HIS A 94 3.63 0.62 -7.18
N ALA A 95 3.58 -0.29 -8.16
CA ALA A 95 3.89 0.06 -9.54
C ALA A 95 2.82 0.99 -10.17
N ASP A 96 1.70 1.14 -9.51
CA ASP A 96 0.59 2.06 -9.79
C ASP A 96 -0.12 2.46 -8.49
N GLU A 97 -1.32 3.01 -8.60
CA GLU A 97 -2.15 3.47 -7.48
C GLU A 97 -3.15 2.42 -6.95
N THR A 98 -2.91 1.12 -7.18
CA THR A 98 -3.88 0.04 -6.88
C THR A 98 -3.92 -0.37 -5.42
N ASP A 99 -2.80 -0.24 -4.69
CA ASP A 99 -2.58 -0.71 -3.32
C ASP A 99 -3.39 0.05 -2.24
N ASP A 100 -3.34 -0.47 -1.02
CA ASP A 100 -4.07 0.05 0.14
C ASP A 100 -3.58 1.45 0.60
N SER A 101 -4.29 2.05 1.56
CA SER A 101 -3.87 3.34 2.15
C SER A 101 -4.37 3.51 3.57
N HIS A 102 -3.51 4.01 4.45
CA HIS A 102 -3.81 4.36 5.83
C HIS A 102 -3.83 5.88 5.98
N VAL A 103 -5.03 6.45 6.10
CA VAL A 103 -5.21 7.91 6.10
C VAL A 103 -4.57 8.61 7.30
N PRO A 104 -4.70 8.11 8.56
CA PRO A 104 -4.12 8.80 9.72
C PRO A 104 -2.60 8.93 9.70
N SER A 105 -1.88 7.97 9.08
CA SER A 105 -0.41 8.03 8.95
C SER A 105 0.05 8.54 7.59
N HIS A 106 -0.86 8.83 6.67
CA HIS A 106 -0.54 9.17 5.26
C HIS A 106 0.40 8.17 4.58
N THR A 107 0.25 6.87 4.87
CA THR A 107 1.09 5.80 4.29
C THR A 107 0.27 4.85 3.41
N HIS A 108 1.00 4.05 2.63
CA HIS A 108 0.54 2.86 1.92
C HIS A 108 1.24 1.65 2.54
N PRO A 109 0.79 1.15 3.72
CA PRO A 109 1.60 0.19 4.48
C PRO A 109 1.74 -1.17 3.79
N GLY A 110 0.73 -1.59 3.03
CA GLY A 110 0.71 -2.90 2.37
C GLY A 110 1.88 -3.11 1.43
N CYS A 111 2.24 -2.11 0.62
CA CYS A 111 3.26 -2.25 -0.42
C CYS A 111 4.69 -2.45 0.13
N ALA A 112 4.95 -2.09 1.38
CA ALA A 112 6.24 -2.37 2.04
C ALA A 112 6.15 -3.60 2.95
N VAL A 113 5.11 -3.70 3.77
CA VAL A 113 4.99 -4.70 4.84
C VAL A 113 4.74 -6.10 4.29
N VAL A 114 3.81 -6.27 3.34
CA VAL A 114 3.47 -7.61 2.81
C VAL A 114 4.63 -8.22 2.02
N PRO A 115 5.32 -7.49 1.11
CA PRO A 115 6.53 -7.98 0.45
C PRO A 115 7.64 -8.38 1.41
N ALA A 116 7.93 -7.56 2.42
CA ALA A 116 8.94 -7.87 3.44
C ALA A 116 8.58 -9.11 4.25
N ALA A 117 7.33 -9.20 4.72
CA ALA A 117 6.84 -10.37 5.45
C ALA A 117 6.86 -11.64 4.59
N LEU A 118 6.48 -11.55 3.30
CA LEU A 118 6.52 -12.68 2.38
C LEU A 118 7.96 -13.16 2.16
N ALA A 119 8.89 -12.24 1.88
CA ALA A 119 10.29 -12.58 1.63
C ALA A 119 10.97 -13.19 2.87
N ALA A 120 10.80 -12.59 4.05
CA ALA A 120 11.31 -13.13 5.30
C ALA A 120 10.63 -14.45 5.66
N GLY A 121 9.33 -14.56 5.43
CA GLY A 121 8.55 -15.79 5.69
C GLY A 121 8.97 -16.95 4.81
N GLU A 122 9.22 -16.73 3.52
CA GLU A 122 9.73 -17.75 2.61
C GLU A 122 11.15 -18.22 3.00
N LYS A 123 12.02 -17.25 3.38
CA LYS A 123 13.40 -17.56 3.84
C LYS A 123 13.43 -18.54 5.02
N ILE A 124 12.48 -18.40 5.96
CA ILE A 124 12.46 -19.21 7.19
C ILE A 124 11.39 -20.31 7.19
N HIS A 125 10.69 -20.52 6.09
CA HIS A 125 9.59 -21.50 5.99
C HIS A 125 8.48 -21.26 7.03
N SER A 126 8.05 -19.99 7.18
CA SER A 126 7.04 -19.60 8.16
C SER A 126 5.68 -20.22 7.86
N ASP A 127 4.96 -20.64 8.92
CA ASP A 127 3.54 -20.92 8.78
C ASP A 127 2.70 -19.66 8.53
N GLY A 128 1.51 -19.84 7.94
CA GLY A 128 0.67 -18.73 7.55
C GLY A 128 0.07 -17.94 8.73
N LYS A 129 -0.06 -18.54 9.91
CA LYS A 129 -0.54 -17.88 11.13
C LYS A 129 0.50 -16.86 11.63
N THR A 130 1.76 -17.29 11.66
CA THR A 130 2.93 -16.47 12.01
C THR A 130 3.12 -15.34 11.00
N PHE A 131 3.00 -15.65 9.71
CA PHE A 131 3.02 -14.65 8.62
C PHE A 131 1.94 -13.58 8.80
N LEU A 132 0.66 -13.94 8.99
CA LEU A 132 -0.42 -12.96 9.19
C LEU A 132 -0.17 -12.05 10.40
N ARG A 133 0.34 -12.62 11.51
CA ARG A 133 0.67 -11.84 12.70
C ARG A 133 1.79 -10.84 12.44
N ALA A 134 2.80 -11.23 11.66
CA ALA A 134 3.87 -10.34 11.25
C ALA A 134 3.38 -9.21 10.35
N VAL A 135 2.46 -9.48 9.41
CA VAL A 135 1.83 -8.45 8.59
C VAL A 135 1.08 -7.45 9.47
N VAL A 136 0.20 -7.91 10.38
CA VAL A 136 -0.53 -7.01 11.30
C VAL A 136 0.41 -6.16 12.13
N LEU A 137 1.49 -6.76 12.67
CA LEU A 137 2.53 -6.03 13.40
C LEU A 137 3.18 -4.93 12.56
N GLY A 138 3.52 -5.23 11.30
CA GLY A 138 4.15 -4.26 10.40
C GLY A 138 3.26 -3.03 10.16
N TYR A 139 1.96 -3.23 9.96
CA TYR A 139 1.01 -2.12 9.88
C TYR A 139 0.99 -1.30 11.18
N ASP A 140 0.92 -1.97 12.34
CA ASP A 140 0.91 -1.30 13.64
C ASP A 140 2.17 -0.44 13.83
N VAL A 141 3.36 -0.98 13.59
CA VAL A 141 4.61 -0.27 13.87
C VAL A 141 4.83 0.87 12.88
N GLY A 142 4.64 0.63 11.58
CA GLY A 142 4.87 1.64 10.56
C GLY A 142 3.90 2.83 10.66
N CYS A 143 2.60 2.57 10.82
CA CYS A 143 1.60 3.62 10.94
C CYS A 143 1.76 4.44 12.23
N ARG A 144 2.06 3.78 13.35
CA ARG A 144 2.28 4.44 14.65
C ARG A 144 3.52 5.32 14.64
N LEU A 145 4.59 4.89 13.97
CA LEU A 145 5.77 5.73 13.80
C LEU A 145 5.43 7.07 13.14
N MET A 146 4.67 7.04 12.06
CA MET A 146 4.30 8.28 11.36
C MET A 146 3.38 9.18 12.17
N LYS A 147 2.50 8.61 13.01
CA LYS A 147 1.70 9.36 13.99
C LYS A 147 2.60 9.99 15.06
N ALA A 148 3.61 9.24 15.53
CA ALA A 148 4.58 9.73 16.51
C ALA A 148 5.47 10.87 15.98
N LEU A 149 5.72 10.93 14.66
CA LEU A 149 6.48 12.00 14.00
C LEU A 149 5.64 13.25 13.69
N ASP A 150 4.34 13.28 13.99
CA ASP A 150 3.37 14.25 13.46
C ASP A 150 3.42 14.32 11.94
N VAL A 151 2.71 13.40 11.30
CA VAL A 151 2.79 13.23 9.83
C VAL A 151 2.48 14.50 9.04
N GLN A 152 1.64 15.41 9.55
CA GLN A 152 1.33 16.65 8.83
C GLN A 152 2.53 17.60 8.83
N ALA A 153 3.15 17.80 9.99
CA ALA A 153 4.39 18.58 10.12
C ALA A 153 5.54 17.93 9.34
N PHE A 154 5.65 16.60 9.40
CA PHE A 154 6.66 15.83 8.66
C PHE A 154 6.56 16.03 7.13
N ILE A 155 5.37 15.99 6.57
CA ILE A 155 5.14 16.24 5.14
C ILE A 155 5.41 17.71 4.76
N ALA A 156 5.12 18.65 5.67
CA ALA A 156 5.41 20.07 5.43
C ALA A 156 6.92 20.31 5.24
N GLU A 157 7.77 19.50 5.89
CA GLU A 157 9.23 19.48 5.71
C GLU A 157 9.68 18.71 4.44
N GLN A 158 8.78 18.42 3.52
CA GLN A 158 9.04 17.74 2.23
C GLN A 158 9.60 16.31 2.38
N ARG A 159 9.34 15.62 3.49
CA ARG A 159 9.75 14.24 3.72
C ARG A 159 8.66 13.27 3.28
N SER A 160 9.05 12.06 2.85
CA SER A 160 8.11 11.01 2.44
C SER A 160 7.65 10.17 3.63
N PRO A 161 6.38 10.23 4.04
CA PRO A 161 5.88 9.39 5.13
C PRO A 161 5.86 7.90 4.75
N HIS A 162 5.77 7.59 3.46
CA HIS A 162 5.65 6.22 2.94
C HIS A 162 6.91 5.41 3.24
N SER A 163 8.06 5.95 2.90
CA SER A 163 9.36 5.28 3.09
C SER A 163 9.73 5.14 4.56
N PHE A 164 9.47 6.14 5.39
CA PHE A 164 9.76 6.07 6.82
C PHE A 164 8.86 5.04 7.52
N GLY A 165 7.54 5.17 7.39
CA GLY A 165 6.58 4.22 7.97
C GLY A 165 6.78 2.81 7.41
N GLY A 166 7.01 2.69 6.10
CA GLY A 166 7.27 1.42 5.42
C GLY A 166 8.50 0.71 5.95
N THR A 167 9.64 1.41 6.15
CA THR A 167 10.89 0.83 6.65
C THR A 167 10.74 0.22 8.04
N PHE A 168 10.12 0.95 8.95
CA PHE A 168 9.89 0.44 10.32
C PHE A 168 8.84 -0.68 10.33
N GLY A 169 7.78 -0.57 9.52
CA GLY A 169 6.76 -1.60 9.39
C GLY A 169 7.31 -2.89 8.81
N ALA A 170 8.04 -2.81 7.70
CA ALA A 170 8.72 -3.94 7.06
C ALA A 170 9.76 -4.57 7.99
N GLY A 171 10.56 -3.75 8.68
CA GLY A 171 11.54 -4.20 9.67
C GLY A 171 10.89 -4.97 10.81
N ALA A 172 9.82 -4.43 11.39
CA ALA A 172 9.09 -5.09 12.48
C ALA A 172 8.50 -6.43 12.04
N ALA A 173 7.90 -6.50 10.85
CA ALA A 173 7.35 -7.75 10.30
C ALA A 173 8.46 -8.80 10.07
N ALA A 174 9.55 -8.42 9.41
CA ALA A 174 10.69 -9.32 9.17
C ALA A 174 11.38 -9.75 10.47
N GLY A 175 11.62 -8.82 11.41
CA GLY A 175 12.24 -9.10 12.70
C GLY A 175 11.43 -10.07 13.56
N ALA A 176 10.10 -9.93 13.57
CA ALA A 176 9.22 -10.86 14.27
C ALA A 176 9.25 -12.27 13.66
N LEU A 177 9.30 -12.38 12.32
CA LEU A 177 9.46 -13.64 11.61
C LEU A 177 10.81 -14.29 11.94
N LEU A 178 11.90 -13.53 11.93
CA LEU A 178 13.24 -13.98 12.32
C LEU A 178 13.39 -14.23 13.83
N ARG A 179 12.29 -14.06 14.61
CA ARG A 179 12.22 -14.34 16.05
C ARG A 179 13.22 -13.53 16.89
N LEU A 180 13.45 -12.28 16.51
CA LEU A 180 14.29 -11.39 17.29
C LEU A 180 13.74 -11.22 18.73
N ASP A 181 14.62 -11.27 19.71
CA ASP A 181 14.26 -11.02 21.10
C ASP A 181 14.05 -9.51 21.37
N PRO A 182 13.58 -9.09 22.55
CA PRO A 182 13.33 -7.67 22.82
C PRO A 182 14.57 -6.76 22.71
N THR A 183 15.77 -7.27 22.99
CA THR A 183 17.03 -6.51 22.82
C THR A 183 17.36 -6.35 21.35
N GLN A 184 17.30 -7.44 20.60
CA GLN A 184 17.47 -7.43 19.16
C GLN A 184 16.40 -6.58 18.46
N ALA A 185 15.17 -6.56 18.95
CA ALA A 185 14.13 -5.67 18.42
C ALA A 185 14.47 -4.17 18.62
N ARG A 186 15.16 -3.78 19.72
CA ARG A 186 15.67 -2.41 19.87
C ARG A 186 16.75 -2.11 18.83
N PHE A 187 17.71 -3.02 18.61
CA PHE A 187 18.73 -2.88 17.58
C PHE A 187 18.14 -2.81 16.17
N LEU A 188 17.11 -3.61 15.89
CA LEU A 188 16.34 -3.51 14.66
C LEU A 188 15.77 -2.11 14.44
N LEU A 189 15.09 -1.53 15.45
CA LEU A 189 14.55 -0.17 15.38
C LEU A 189 15.67 0.87 15.14
N SER A 190 16.84 0.67 15.75
CA SER A 190 18.02 1.51 15.52
C SER A 190 18.48 1.46 14.05
N TYR A 191 18.57 0.27 13.44
CA TYR A 191 18.95 0.16 12.03
C TYR A 191 17.85 0.67 11.09
N CYS A 192 16.57 0.45 11.40
CA CYS A 192 15.49 1.07 10.65
C CYS A 192 15.59 2.60 10.64
N ALA A 193 15.98 3.21 11.77
CA ALA A 193 16.20 4.65 11.86
C ALA A 193 17.35 5.15 10.97
N GLN A 194 18.44 4.38 10.83
CA GLN A 194 19.53 4.72 9.93
C GLN A 194 19.20 4.53 8.45
N LEU A 195 18.29 3.62 8.14
CA LEU A 195 17.89 3.29 6.77
C LEU A 195 16.66 4.07 6.30
N ALA A 196 15.88 4.63 7.22
CA ALA A 196 14.70 5.42 6.87
C ALA A 196 15.14 6.72 6.19
N SER A 197 14.65 6.92 4.98
CA SER A 197 14.93 8.08 4.14
C SER A 197 13.77 8.31 3.18
N GLY A 198 13.86 9.33 2.35
CA GLY A 198 12.89 9.65 1.33
C GLY A 198 12.41 11.09 1.41
N CYS A 199 12.19 11.69 0.25
CA CYS A 199 11.66 13.03 0.12
C CYS A 199 10.46 13.04 -0.84
N SER A 200 9.61 14.05 -0.72
CA SER A 200 8.40 14.17 -1.52
C SER A 200 8.64 14.54 -2.99
N SER A 201 9.89 14.50 -3.49
CA SER A 201 10.21 14.74 -4.91
C SER A 201 9.53 13.73 -5.84
N ASN A 202 9.27 12.51 -5.34
CA ASN A 202 8.58 11.44 -6.05
C ASN A 202 7.18 11.83 -6.59
N VAL A 203 6.54 12.88 -6.06
CA VAL A 203 5.25 13.39 -6.58
C VAL A 203 5.38 13.99 -7.98
N ARG A 204 6.60 14.26 -8.45
CA ARG A 204 6.91 14.78 -9.79
C ARG A 204 7.33 13.68 -10.76
N ASP A 205 7.41 12.42 -10.29
CA ASP A 205 7.77 11.28 -11.13
C ASP A 205 6.61 10.92 -12.07
N SER A 206 6.82 11.15 -13.36
CA SER A 206 5.83 10.90 -14.42
C SER A 206 5.74 9.44 -14.85
N GLU A 207 6.77 8.64 -14.55
CA GLU A 207 6.84 7.21 -14.90
C GLU A 207 6.50 6.28 -13.74
N HIS A 208 6.27 6.84 -12.56
CA HIS A 208 5.93 6.11 -11.32
C HIS A 208 7.03 5.16 -10.82
N ILE A 209 8.27 5.29 -11.32
CA ILE A 209 9.40 4.40 -10.98
C ILE A 209 10.00 4.79 -9.63
N GLU A 210 10.39 6.08 -9.47
CA GLU A 210 10.93 6.60 -8.21
C GLU A 210 9.88 6.51 -7.10
N LYS A 211 8.60 6.75 -7.44
CA LYS A 211 7.50 6.64 -6.48
C LYS A 211 7.30 5.20 -6.01
N ALA A 212 7.33 4.21 -6.91
CA ALA A 212 7.26 2.79 -6.55
C ALA A 212 8.44 2.36 -5.66
N PHE A 213 9.62 2.91 -5.94
CA PHE A 213 10.81 2.68 -5.12
C PHE A 213 10.65 3.29 -3.72
N ASP A 214 10.23 4.56 -3.61
CA ASP A 214 10.07 5.26 -2.32
C ASP A 214 8.98 4.63 -1.46
N PHE A 215 7.81 4.29 -2.04
CA PHE A 215 6.65 3.80 -1.29
C PHE A 215 6.80 2.34 -0.86
N GLY A 216 7.29 1.48 -1.74
CA GLY A 216 7.29 0.03 -1.54
C GLY A 216 8.67 -0.62 -1.56
N GLY A 217 9.46 -0.36 -2.61
CA GLY A 217 10.70 -1.10 -2.85
C GLY A 217 11.77 -0.87 -1.80
N MET A 218 12.20 0.37 -1.65
CA MET A 218 13.25 0.74 -0.70
C MET A 218 12.88 0.42 0.74
N PRO A 219 11.67 0.76 1.25
CA PRO A 219 11.32 0.45 2.63
C PRO A 219 11.19 -1.06 2.90
N ALA A 220 10.67 -1.87 1.96
CA ALA A 220 10.64 -3.31 2.12
C ALA A 220 12.05 -3.91 2.17
N HIS A 221 12.95 -3.46 1.27
CA HIS A 221 14.35 -3.85 1.25
C HIS A 221 15.06 -3.50 2.56
N ALA A 222 14.96 -2.23 2.97
CA ALA A 222 15.62 -1.69 4.16
C ALA A 222 15.17 -2.41 5.44
N GLY A 223 13.87 -2.67 5.58
CA GLY A 223 13.34 -3.41 6.73
C GLY A 223 13.85 -4.84 6.81
N VAL A 224 13.88 -5.58 5.69
CA VAL A 224 14.44 -6.95 5.64
C VAL A 224 15.94 -6.94 5.87
N LEU A 225 16.66 -5.98 5.31
CA LEU A 225 18.11 -5.79 5.54
C LEU A 225 18.39 -5.59 7.03
N ALA A 226 17.73 -4.62 7.68
CA ALA A 226 17.88 -4.36 9.11
C ALA A 226 17.63 -5.63 9.96
N ALA A 227 16.53 -6.34 9.68
CA ALA A 227 16.16 -7.54 10.42
C ALA A 227 17.20 -8.69 10.24
N THR A 228 17.68 -8.89 9.02
CA THR A 228 18.68 -9.94 8.73
C THR A 228 20.04 -9.60 9.33
N MET A 229 20.48 -8.35 9.31
CA MET A 229 21.72 -7.90 9.98
C MET A 229 21.67 -8.21 11.47
N VAL A 230 20.59 -7.82 12.15
CA VAL A 230 20.44 -8.07 13.59
C VAL A 230 20.36 -9.56 13.90
N SER A 231 19.71 -10.35 13.04
CA SER A 231 19.58 -11.81 13.25
C SER A 231 20.93 -12.55 13.24
N VAL A 232 21.97 -11.98 12.62
CA VAL A 232 23.33 -12.55 12.60
C VAL A 232 24.27 -11.88 13.60
N GLY A 233 23.75 -11.07 14.54
CA GLY A 233 24.50 -10.57 15.67
C GLY A 233 24.93 -9.08 15.58
N PHE A 234 24.43 -8.31 14.60
CA PHE A 234 24.67 -6.87 14.62
C PHE A 234 23.98 -6.22 15.82
N THR A 235 24.71 -5.40 16.55
CA THR A 235 24.22 -4.61 17.68
C THR A 235 23.98 -3.17 17.26
N GLY A 236 23.14 -2.45 18.00
CA GLY A 236 22.80 -1.05 17.74
C GLY A 236 22.57 -0.28 19.03
N VAL A 237 21.97 0.90 18.93
CA VAL A 237 21.60 1.71 20.12
C VAL A 237 20.39 1.07 20.80
N ASP A 238 20.42 1.05 22.13
CA ASP A 238 19.32 0.45 22.92
C ASP A 238 18.02 1.24 22.89
N ASP A 239 18.10 2.56 22.68
CA ASP A 239 16.93 3.42 22.56
C ASP A 239 17.15 4.50 21.50
N VAL A 240 16.56 4.31 20.34
CA VAL A 240 16.65 5.23 19.20
C VAL A 240 15.60 6.34 19.25
N PHE A 241 14.59 6.20 20.11
CA PHE A 241 13.46 7.14 20.19
C PHE A 241 13.56 8.15 21.32
N SER A 242 14.53 8.00 22.25
CA SER A 242 14.69 8.91 23.36
C SER A 242 16.17 9.18 23.67
N GLY A 243 16.41 10.18 24.54
CA GLY A 243 17.75 10.61 24.90
C GLY A 243 18.33 11.63 23.91
N GLU A 244 19.60 11.92 24.07
CA GLU A 244 20.32 12.85 23.20
C GLU A 244 20.44 12.30 21.76
N ARG A 245 20.20 13.13 20.73
CA ARG A 245 20.35 12.77 19.31
C ARG A 245 19.48 11.59 18.90
N ASN A 246 18.24 11.56 19.35
CA ASN A 246 17.28 10.51 19.04
C ASN A 246 16.58 10.76 17.68
N PHE A 247 15.93 9.72 17.17
CA PHE A 247 15.25 9.73 15.87
C PHE A 247 14.05 10.66 15.82
N LEU A 248 13.25 10.70 16.92
CA LEU A 248 12.03 11.52 16.94
C LEU A 248 12.37 13.02 16.88
N ASP A 249 13.40 13.46 17.60
CA ASP A 249 13.85 14.86 17.56
C ASP A 249 14.53 15.21 16.22
N ALA A 250 15.20 14.23 15.59
CA ALA A 250 15.86 14.45 14.31
C ALA A 250 14.90 14.64 13.14
N TYR A 251 13.73 13.98 13.19
CA TYR A 251 12.82 13.93 12.05
C TYR A 251 11.41 14.46 12.35
N GLY A 252 10.97 14.47 13.59
CA GLY A 252 9.64 14.96 13.98
C GLY A 252 9.70 16.43 14.40
N PRO A 253 9.12 17.36 13.62
CA PRO A 253 9.03 18.77 14.03
C PRO A 253 8.25 18.98 15.34
N CYS A 254 7.25 18.13 15.59
CA CYS A 254 6.40 18.10 16.78
C CYS A 254 6.14 16.65 17.19
N PRO A 255 7.13 15.93 17.77
CA PRO A 255 6.99 14.49 18.02
C PRO A 255 6.02 14.17 19.16
N HIS A 256 5.30 13.06 19.00
CA HIS A 256 4.34 12.50 19.96
C HIS A 256 4.74 11.06 20.33
N PRO A 257 5.78 10.83 21.17
CA PRO A 257 6.33 9.50 21.44
C PRO A 257 5.30 8.48 21.95
N GLN A 258 4.26 8.91 22.66
CA GLN A 258 3.18 8.06 23.16
C GLN A 258 2.44 7.31 22.05
N GLU A 259 2.33 7.88 20.83
CA GLU A 259 1.69 7.26 19.66
C GLU A 259 2.34 5.93 19.28
N LEU A 260 3.64 5.75 19.54
CA LEU A 260 4.35 4.49 19.31
C LEU A 260 3.71 3.31 20.03
N THR A 261 3.05 3.57 21.18
CA THR A 261 2.61 2.50 22.07
C THR A 261 1.17 2.62 22.57
N GLU A 262 0.44 3.65 22.19
CA GLU A 262 -0.95 3.83 22.61
C GLU A 262 -1.83 2.72 22.03
N GLY A 263 -2.60 2.05 22.89
CA GLY A 263 -3.51 0.98 22.47
C GLY A 263 -2.85 -0.26 21.86
N LEU A 264 -1.51 -0.44 21.93
CA LEU A 264 -0.82 -1.62 21.39
C LEU A 264 -1.46 -2.95 21.83
N GLY A 265 -1.81 -3.79 20.85
CA GLY A 265 -2.45 -5.08 21.06
C GLY A 265 -3.94 -5.04 21.44
N ARG A 266 -4.56 -3.86 21.38
CA ARG A 266 -6.01 -3.63 21.52
C ARG A 266 -6.58 -2.91 20.30
N HIS A 267 -5.89 -1.90 19.81
CA HIS A 267 -6.16 -1.20 18.57
C HIS A 267 -5.11 -1.61 17.51
N TYR A 268 -5.55 -1.97 16.33
CA TYR A 268 -4.72 -2.46 15.23
C TYR A 268 -4.87 -1.54 14.02
N GLU A 269 -3.80 -0.89 13.59
CA GLU A 269 -3.81 0.11 12.52
C GLU A 269 -4.28 -0.45 11.16
N ILE A 270 -4.16 -1.76 10.96
CA ILE A 270 -4.71 -2.42 9.78
C ILE A 270 -6.25 -2.28 9.69
N MET A 271 -6.94 -2.11 10.82
CA MET A 271 -8.39 -1.92 10.84
C MET A 271 -8.78 -0.54 10.30
N ASP A 272 -7.88 0.45 10.39
CA ASP A 272 -8.06 1.81 9.90
C ASP A 272 -7.48 2.02 8.48
N THR A 273 -7.11 0.91 7.82
CA THR A 273 -6.55 0.93 6.47
C THR A 273 -7.62 0.62 5.42
N ASN A 274 -7.63 1.43 4.36
CA ASN A 274 -8.57 1.34 3.26
C ASN A 274 -8.05 0.44 2.14
N ILE A 275 -8.91 -0.35 1.52
CA ILE A 275 -8.64 -1.03 0.24
C ILE A 275 -9.33 -0.24 -0.86
N LYS A 276 -8.59 0.25 -1.86
CA LYS A 276 -9.18 0.97 -3.01
C LYS A 276 -10.05 0.01 -3.82
N ARG A 277 -11.29 0.39 -4.08
CA ARG A 277 -12.18 -0.39 -4.93
C ARG A 277 -11.74 -0.34 -6.39
N TRP A 278 -11.49 0.88 -6.87
CA TRP A 278 -11.03 1.14 -8.22
C TRP A 278 -9.49 1.13 -8.27
N THR A 279 -8.93 0.55 -9.32
CA THR A 279 -7.48 0.44 -9.52
C THR A 279 -6.89 1.73 -10.09
N VAL A 280 -7.18 2.85 -9.43
CA VAL A 280 -6.81 4.22 -9.83
C VAL A 280 -6.51 5.07 -8.60
N GLY A 281 -6.00 6.28 -8.81
CA GLY A 281 -5.64 7.21 -7.74
C GLY A 281 -6.77 7.48 -6.73
N SER A 282 -6.39 7.61 -5.45
CA SER A 282 -7.33 7.84 -4.35
C SER A 282 -8.31 8.99 -4.56
N PRO A 283 -7.95 10.13 -5.20
CA PRO A 283 -8.90 11.23 -5.40
C PRO A 283 -10.10 10.89 -6.29
N MET A 284 -9.97 9.86 -7.14
CA MET A 284 -11.04 9.48 -8.09
C MET A 284 -12.02 8.45 -7.54
N GLN A 285 -11.73 7.78 -6.44
CA GLN A 285 -12.52 6.68 -5.90
C GLN A 285 -13.99 7.05 -5.69
N SER A 286 -14.27 8.18 -5.04
CA SER A 286 -15.63 8.64 -4.72
C SER A 286 -16.39 9.19 -5.95
N ALA A 287 -15.67 9.81 -6.89
CA ALA A 287 -16.28 10.28 -8.15
C ALA A 287 -16.73 9.09 -9.00
N LEU A 288 -15.90 8.05 -9.10
CA LEU A 288 -16.23 6.82 -9.85
C LEU A 288 -17.39 6.03 -9.19
N ASP A 289 -17.45 5.97 -7.86
CA ASP A 289 -18.59 5.37 -7.16
C ASP A 289 -19.90 6.15 -7.43
N SER A 290 -19.82 7.49 -7.42
CA SER A 290 -20.97 8.36 -7.75
C SER A 290 -21.43 8.16 -9.18
N LEU A 291 -20.48 8.13 -10.13
CA LEU A 291 -20.78 7.93 -11.55
C LEU A 291 -21.40 6.55 -11.81
N GLU A 292 -20.80 5.49 -11.27
CA GLU A 292 -21.32 4.13 -11.42
C GLU A 292 -22.76 4.02 -10.90
N TRP A 293 -23.03 4.64 -9.75
CA TRP A 293 -24.38 4.67 -9.19
C TRP A 293 -25.38 5.38 -10.12
N LEU A 294 -25.00 6.57 -10.65
CA LEU A 294 -25.85 7.31 -11.58
C LEU A 294 -26.12 6.52 -12.87
N MET A 295 -25.08 5.94 -13.47
CA MET A 295 -25.21 5.12 -14.68
C MET A 295 -26.18 3.93 -14.47
N LYS A 296 -26.06 3.23 -13.35
CA LYS A 296 -26.90 2.06 -13.03
C LYS A 296 -28.35 2.42 -12.70
N THR A 297 -28.56 3.51 -11.95
CA THR A 297 -29.90 3.86 -11.46
C THR A 297 -30.70 4.71 -12.43
N GLN A 298 -30.04 5.51 -13.25
CA GLN A 298 -30.67 6.40 -14.23
C GLN A 298 -30.50 5.91 -15.68
N HIS A 299 -29.83 4.76 -15.86
CA HIS A 299 -29.55 4.14 -17.18
C HIS A 299 -28.82 5.10 -18.15
N ILE A 300 -27.95 5.97 -17.63
CA ILE A 300 -27.19 6.95 -18.39
C ILE A 300 -26.04 6.27 -19.14
N THR A 301 -25.87 6.64 -20.41
CA THR A 301 -24.78 6.21 -21.31
C THR A 301 -23.97 7.40 -21.82
N ALA A 302 -22.84 7.14 -22.45
CA ALA A 302 -22.01 8.19 -23.05
C ALA A 302 -22.78 9.04 -24.10
N ALA A 303 -23.77 8.45 -24.79
CA ALA A 303 -24.57 9.16 -25.80
C ALA A 303 -25.48 10.23 -25.21
N ASP A 304 -25.88 10.08 -23.95
CA ASP A 304 -26.81 10.99 -23.29
C ASP A 304 -26.11 12.25 -22.75
N ILE A 305 -24.78 12.26 -22.65
CA ILE A 305 -24.00 13.28 -21.95
C ILE A 305 -23.96 14.60 -22.73
N GLN A 306 -24.42 15.68 -22.08
CA GLN A 306 -24.13 17.06 -22.46
C GLN A 306 -22.97 17.62 -21.65
N ASN A 307 -23.00 17.49 -20.31
CA ASN A 307 -21.95 17.95 -19.39
C ASN A 307 -21.85 17.03 -18.17
N VAL A 308 -20.65 16.90 -17.61
CA VAL A 308 -20.38 16.21 -16.32
C VAL A 308 -19.49 17.11 -15.47
N ASP A 309 -20.00 17.53 -14.32
CA ASP A 309 -19.22 18.26 -13.32
C ASP A 309 -18.81 17.34 -12.19
N VAL A 310 -17.49 17.23 -11.98
CA VAL A 310 -16.87 16.41 -10.94
C VAL A 310 -16.37 17.33 -9.83
N HIS A 311 -17.16 17.46 -8.77
CA HIS A 311 -16.80 18.27 -7.61
C HIS A 311 -15.91 17.50 -6.66
N LEU A 312 -14.70 18.00 -6.40
CA LEU A 312 -13.68 17.38 -5.56
C LEU A 312 -13.09 18.39 -4.57
N PRO A 313 -12.51 17.93 -3.43
CA PRO A 313 -11.69 18.81 -2.59
C PRO A 313 -10.62 19.52 -3.41
N THR A 314 -10.36 20.80 -3.15
CA THR A 314 -9.45 21.66 -3.95
C THR A 314 -8.07 21.01 -4.16
N ARG A 315 -7.49 20.38 -3.15
CA ARG A 315 -6.20 19.67 -3.29
C ARG A 315 -6.31 18.48 -4.25
N SER A 316 -7.39 17.70 -4.15
CA SER A 316 -7.65 16.54 -5.03
C SER A 316 -7.86 16.98 -6.48
N SER A 317 -8.62 18.06 -6.70
CA SER A 317 -8.86 18.64 -8.03
C SER A 317 -7.55 18.95 -8.75
N ARG A 318 -6.61 19.62 -8.07
CA ARG A 318 -5.29 19.96 -8.64
C ARG A 318 -4.47 18.73 -9.06
N THR A 319 -4.68 17.60 -8.40
CA THR A 319 -3.95 16.35 -8.69
C THR A 319 -4.48 15.66 -9.94
N VAL A 320 -5.82 15.71 -10.17
CA VAL A 320 -6.45 14.85 -11.18
C VAL A 320 -6.99 15.60 -12.40
N ASP A 321 -7.04 16.93 -12.34
CA ASP A 321 -7.54 17.75 -13.43
C ASP A 321 -6.57 17.73 -14.61
N ASN A 322 -7.01 17.10 -15.70
CA ASN A 322 -6.21 16.88 -16.93
C ASN A 322 -4.79 16.31 -16.69
N ALA A 323 -4.63 15.46 -15.67
CA ALA A 323 -3.36 14.80 -15.38
C ALA A 323 -2.84 13.99 -16.58
N SER A 324 -1.52 13.87 -16.69
CA SER A 324 -0.87 13.16 -17.82
C SER A 324 -1.06 11.64 -17.78
N MET A 325 -1.16 11.06 -16.59
CA MET A 325 -1.33 9.62 -16.41
C MET A 325 -2.82 9.23 -16.49
N PRO A 326 -3.19 8.18 -17.24
CA PRO A 326 -4.59 7.80 -17.43
C PRO A 326 -5.30 7.44 -16.13
N ASN A 327 -4.65 6.71 -15.21
CA ASN A 327 -5.22 6.22 -13.96
C ASN A 327 -5.37 7.27 -12.85
N ILE A 328 -4.99 8.53 -13.13
CA ILE A 328 -5.23 9.68 -12.25
C ILE A 328 -5.90 10.86 -12.98
N ASN A 329 -6.18 10.76 -14.28
CA ASN A 329 -6.82 11.80 -15.05
C ASN A 329 -8.35 11.74 -14.91
N SER A 330 -8.95 12.74 -14.27
CA SER A 330 -10.39 12.76 -13.99
C SER A 330 -11.23 12.71 -15.27
N GLN A 331 -10.95 13.57 -16.24
CA GLN A 331 -11.69 13.65 -17.50
C GLN A 331 -11.64 12.32 -18.26
N HIS A 332 -10.46 11.68 -18.27
CA HIS A 332 -10.28 10.40 -18.93
C HIS A 332 -11.04 9.28 -18.24
N LEU A 333 -10.90 9.13 -16.92
CA LEU A 333 -11.53 8.06 -16.15
C LEU A 333 -13.07 8.14 -16.20
N ILE A 334 -13.64 9.34 -16.09
CA ILE A 334 -15.09 9.56 -16.23
C ILE A 334 -15.54 9.18 -17.64
N SER A 335 -14.84 9.66 -18.68
CA SER A 335 -15.17 9.34 -20.08
C SER A 335 -15.06 7.85 -20.37
N LEU A 336 -14.02 7.19 -19.83
CA LEU A 336 -13.77 5.78 -20.00
C LEU A 336 -14.90 4.94 -19.37
N MET A 337 -15.30 5.25 -18.13
CA MET A 337 -16.37 4.54 -17.45
C MET A 337 -17.72 4.73 -18.17
N LEU A 338 -18.04 5.91 -18.67
CA LEU A 338 -19.25 6.20 -19.44
C LEU A 338 -19.29 5.40 -20.76
N THR A 339 -18.13 5.24 -21.40
CA THR A 339 -18.01 4.52 -22.69
C THR A 339 -18.06 3.01 -22.53
N ASP A 340 -17.33 2.48 -21.55
CA ASP A 340 -17.15 1.03 -21.35
C ASP A 340 -18.21 0.44 -20.41
N GLY A 341 -19.02 1.27 -19.74
CA GLY A 341 -20.00 0.84 -18.71
C GLY A 341 -19.39 0.42 -17.39
N THR A 342 -18.08 0.31 -17.33
CA THR A 342 -17.27 -0.03 -16.14
C THR A 342 -15.84 0.45 -16.29
N LEU A 343 -15.03 0.29 -15.23
CA LEU A 343 -13.61 0.59 -15.27
C LEU A 343 -12.81 -0.65 -14.87
N SER A 344 -11.93 -1.12 -15.76
CA SER A 344 -10.99 -2.20 -15.47
C SER A 344 -9.58 -1.67 -15.22
N PHE A 345 -8.70 -2.52 -14.64
CA PHE A 345 -7.27 -2.22 -14.53
C PHE A 345 -6.66 -1.95 -15.92
N GLU A 346 -6.91 -2.83 -16.87
CA GLU A 346 -6.38 -2.73 -18.23
C GLU A 346 -6.80 -1.41 -18.89
N SER A 347 -8.11 -1.09 -18.89
CA SER A 347 -8.61 0.12 -19.53
C SER A 347 -8.10 1.41 -18.87
N SER A 348 -7.98 1.44 -17.54
CA SER A 348 -7.52 2.62 -16.79
C SER A 348 -6.00 2.87 -16.90
N HIS A 349 -5.21 1.92 -17.39
CA HIS A 349 -3.75 2.03 -17.55
C HIS A 349 -3.31 2.10 -19.01
N ASP A 350 -4.26 1.97 -19.96
CA ASP A 350 -3.94 2.01 -21.39
C ASP A 350 -3.71 3.45 -21.88
N MET A 351 -2.43 3.80 -22.06
CA MET A 351 -2.01 5.10 -22.61
C MET A 351 -2.56 5.35 -24.03
N ALA A 352 -2.77 4.30 -24.85
CA ALA A 352 -3.30 4.46 -26.19
C ALA A 352 -4.76 4.98 -26.15
N ARG A 353 -5.55 4.56 -25.15
CA ARG A 353 -6.89 5.06 -24.94
C ARG A 353 -6.94 6.58 -24.62
N MET A 354 -5.87 7.16 -24.09
CA MET A 354 -5.77 8.62 -23.93
C MET A 354 -5.81 9.37 -25.28
N ALA A 355 -5.42 8.71 -26.35
CA ALA A 355 -5.42 9.26 -27.71
C ALA A 355 -6.71 8.99 -28.51
N ASP A 356 -7.60 8.12 -28.02
CA ASP A 356 -8.86 7.73 -28.68
C ASP A 356 -9.71 8.97 -28.98
N PRO A 357 -10.12 9.21 -30.26
CA PRO A 357 -10.90 10.39 -30.65
C PRO A 357 -12.27 10.49 -29.97
N MET A 358 -12.95 9.35 -29.73
CA MET A 358 -14.24 9.34 -29.04
C MET A 358 -14.08 9.75 -27.57
N LEU A 359 -13.09 9.20 -26.87
CA LEU A 359 -12.79 9.57 -25.48
C LEU A 359 -12.34 11.03 -25.39
N LYS A 360 -11.50 11.51 -26.33
CA LYS A 360 -11.10 12.94 -26.40
C LYS A 360 -12.32 13.86 -26.52
N LYS A 361 -13.27 13.52 -27.37
CA LYS A 361 -14.51 14.30 -27.51
C LYS A 361 -15.35 14.29 -26.23
N LEU A 362 -15.49 13.14 -25.57
CA LEU A 362 -16.26 13.03 -24.33
C LEU A 362 -15.56 13.77 -23.17
N ARG A 363 -14.23 13.73 -23.11
CA ARG A 363 -13.42 14.48 -22.12
C ARG A 363 -13.71 15.99 -22.13
N THR A 364 -14.05 16.58 -23.28
CA THR A 364 -14.40 18.01 -23.34
C THR A 364 -15.72 18.35 -22.65
N CYS A 365 -16.55 17.35 -22.38
CA CYS A 365 -17.80 17.48 -21.63
C CYS A 365 -17.60 17.29 -20.12
N VAL A 366 -16.39 16.95 -19.64
CA VAL A 366 -16.11 16.68 -18.23
C VAL A 366 -15.29 17.80 -17.62
N GLN A 367 -15.80 18.38 -16.55
CA GLN A 367 -15.13 19.46 -15.81
C GLN A 367 -14.84 19.03 -14.37
N VAL A 368 -13.67 19.42 -13.85
CA VAL A 368 -13.32 19.27 -12.44
C VAL A 368 -13.61 20.57 -11.72
N VAL A 369 -14.45 20.52 -10.70
CA VAL A 369 -14.90 21.69 -9.93
C VAL A 369 -14.34 21.60 -8.51
N PRO A 370 -13.37 22.45 -8.11
CA PRO A 370 -12.82 22.43 -6.77
C PRO A 370 -13.85 22.88 -5.72
N ARG A 371 -13.82 22.23 -4.54
CA ARG A 371 -14.68 22.52 -3.40
C ARG A 371 -13.87 22.59 -2.11
N ASP A 372 -13.73 23.78 -1.52
CA ASP A 372 -12.96 23.96 -0.28
C ASP A 372 -13.63 23.38 0.97
N ASN A 373 -14.96 23.23 0.92
CA ASN A 373 -15.74 22.63 2.00
C ASN A 373 -15.83 21.09 1.95
N PHE A 374 -15.22 20.44 0.95
CA PHE A 374 -15.17 18.98 0.87
C PHE A 374 -13.94 18.45 1.62
N VAL A 375 -14.14 17.40 2.42
CA VAL A 375 -13.03 16.68 3.03
C VAL A 375 -12.49 15.61 2.07
N ARG A 376 -11.26 15.18 2.31
CA ARG A 376 -10.61 14.14 1.50
C ARG A 376 -11.49 12.88 1.43
N GLY A 377 -11.65 12.34 0.23
CA GLY A 377 -12.45 11.14 -0.02
C GLY A 377 -13.92 11.41 -0.35
N GLN A 378 -14.36 12.67 -0.38
CA GLN A 378 -15.70 13.04 -0.86
C GLN A 378 -15.67 13.47 -2.33
N ALA A 379 -16.78 13.25 -3.03
CA ALA A 379 -17.04 13.79 -4.35
C ALA A 379 -18.54 13.96 -4.59
N THR A 380 -18.88 14.91 -5.46
CA THR A 380 -20.20 14.98 -6.08
C THR A 380 -20.01 14.90 -7.59
N VAL A 381 -20.78 14.05 -8.25
CA VAL A 381 -20.89 14.02 -9.71
C VAL A 381 -22.26 14.56 -10.10
N GLU A 382 -22.26 15.57 -10.95
CA GLU A 382 -23.46 16.13 -11.57
C GLU A 382 -23.41 15.86 -13.07
N ILE A 383 -24.48 15.32 -13.63
CA ILE A 383 -24.60 15.00 -15.05
C ILE A 383 -25.79 15.78 -15.63
N VAL A 384 -25.53 16.57 -16.66
CA VAL A 384 -26.58 17.17 -17.50
C VAL A 384 -26.69 16.36 -18.79
N THR A 385 -27.88 15.86 -19.08
CA THR A 385 -28.11 15.11 -20.31
C THR A 385 -28.50 16.04 -21.47
N ARG A 386 -28.37 15.55 -22.71
CA ARG A 386 -28.79 16.26 -23.94
C ARG A 386 -30.29 16.55 -23.98
N HIS A 387 -31.09 15.87 -23.16
CA HIS A 387 -32.52 16.13 -22.99
C HIS A 387 -32.83 17.14 -21.88
N GLY A 388 -31.78 17.81 -21.31
CA GLY A 388 -31.93 18.83 -20.28
C GLY A 388 -32.21 18.29 -18.87
N GLN A 389 -32.12 16.98 -18.65
CA GLN A 389 -32.25 16.40 -17.32
C GLN A 389 -30.94 16.52 -16.54
N THR A 390 -31.02 16.86 -15.26
CA THR A 390 -29.88 16.93 -14.36
C THR A 390 -29.97 15.85 -13.28
N TYR A 391 -28.88 15.09 -13.12
CA TYR A 391 -28.75 14.05 -12.11
C TYR A 391 -27.52 14.32 -11.25
N THR A 392 -27.67 14.23 -9.94
CA THR A 392 -26.60 14.53 -8.99
C THR A 392 -26.45 13.39 -7.98
N ARG A 393 -25.21 13.00 -7.70
CA ARG A 393 -24.87 12.05 -6.64
C ARG A 393 -23.68 12.54 -5.83
N HIS A 394 -23.86 12.59 -4.50
CA HIS A 394 -22.76 12.82 -3.55
C HIS A 394 -22.36 11.51 -2.90
N THR A 395 -21.05 11.19 -2.93
CA THR A 395 -20.45 10.09 -2.18
C THR A 395 -19.60 10.65 -1.06
N ARG A 396 -20.00 10.39 0.18
CA ARG A 396 -19.27 10.75 1.40
C ARG A 396 -18.27 9.67 1.79
N ASP A 397 -18.74 8.43 1.87
CA ASP A 397 -17.98 7.28 2.34
C ASP A 397 -17.83 6.29 1.18
N VAL A 398 -16.72 6.40 0.46
CA VAL A 398 -16.43 5.58 -0.72
C VAL A 398 -16.25 4.11 -0.35
N ARG A 399 -16.65 3.22 -1.25
CA ARG A 399 -16.50 1.76 -1.07
C ARG A 399 -15.02 1.38 -0.92
N GLY A 400 -14.70 0.64 0.14
CA GLY A 400 -13.36 0.20 0.50
C GLY A 400 -12.72 1.00 1.63
N THR A 401 -13.34 2.10 2.08
CA THR A 401 -12.91 2.84 3.28
C THR A 401 -13.35 2.13 4.57
N VAL A 402 -12.79 2.57 5.69
CA VAL A 402 -13.16 2.09 7.02
C VAL A 402 -14.67 2.27 7.30
N ALA A 403 -15.24 3.40 6.87
CA ALA A 403 -16.66 3.69 7.03
C ALA A 403 -17.58 2.87 6.10
N ASN A 404 -17.06 2.38 4.96
CA ASN A 404 -17.79 1.58 3.98
C ASN A 404 -16.90 0.45 3.43
N PRO A 405 -16.53 -0.56 4.26
CA PRO A 405 -15.53 -1.55 3.92
C PRO A 405 -16.02 -2.52 2.84
N MET A 406 -15.10 -2.95 1.96
CA MET A 406 -15.36 -4.02 1.01
C MET A 406 -15.55 -5.35 1.73
N THR A 407 -16.47 -6.15 1.21
CA THR A 407 -16.62 -7.56 1.61
C THR A 407 -15.47 -8.40 1.06
N TRP A 408 -15.25 -9.59 1.62
CA TRP A 408 -14.29 -10.56 1.07
C TRP A 408 -14.53 -10.85 -0.41
N ALA A 409 -15.80 -11.03 -0.81
CA ALA A 409 -16.16 -11.31 -2.19
C ALA A 409 -15.74 -10.19 -3.15
N GLU A 410 -15.92 -8.93 -2.76
CA GLU A 410 -15.50 -7.77 -3.56
C GLU A 410 -13.97 -7.67 -3.67
N VAL A 411 -13.24 -7.93 -2.58
CA VAL A 411 -11.77 -8.00 -2.63
C VAL A 411 -11.30 -9.13 -3.54
N VAL A 412 -11.96 -10.30 -3.51
CA VAL A 412 -11.66 -11.41 -4.43
C VAL A 412 -11.94 -11.03 -5.89
N VAL A 413 -13.01 -10.32 -6.18
CA VAL A 413 -13.31 -9.83 -7.54
C VAL A 413 -12.19 -8.90 -8.02
N LYS A 414 -11.80 -7.90 -7.22
CA LYS A 414 -10.67 -7.01 -7.52
C LYS A 414 -9.38 -7.80 -7.71
N ALA A 415 -9.02 -8.65 -6.76
CA ALA A 415 -7.78 -9.42 -6.83
C ALA A 415 -7.71 -10.31 -8.07
N ARG A 416 -8.82 -10.94 -8.46
CA ARG A 416 -8.86 -11.75 -9.66
C ARG A 416 -8.75 -10.93 -10.94
N SER A 417 -9.36 -9.74 -11.00
CA SER A 417 -9.22 -8.85 -12.17
C SER A 417 -7.75 -8.45 -12.39
N LEU A 418 -6.96 -8.32 -11.33
CA LEU A 418 -5.52 -8.03 -11.38
C LEU A 418 -4.66 -9.26 -11.71
N MET A 419 -5.00 -10.42 -11.14
CA MET A 419 -4.17 -11.63 -11.25
C MET A 419 -4.49 -12.51 -12.46
N ASP A 420 -5.76 -12.60 -12.87
CA ASP A 420 -6.19 -13.51 -13.96
C ASP A 420 -5.44 -13.24 -15.29
N PRO A 421 -5.18 -11.98 -15.71
CA PRO A 421 -4.43 -11.69 -16.94
C PRO A 421 -2.96 -12.15 -16.90
N VAL A 422 -2.34 -12.13 -15.72
CA VAL A 422 -0.90 -12.42 -15.56
C VAL A 422 -0.64 -13.89 -15.25
N LEU A 423 -1.40 -14.45 -14.30
CA LEU A 423 -1.18 -15.81 -13.76
C LEU A 423 -2.04 -16.86 -14.46
N GLY A 424 -3.10 -16.43 -15.14
CA GLY A 424 -4.20 -17.29 -15.60
C GLY A 424 -5.17 -17.67 -14.47
N LYS A 425 -6.42 -17.92 -14.82
CA LYS A 425 -7.55 -18.17 -13.90
C LYS A 425 -7.28 -19.28 -12.86
N ARG A 426 -6.51 -20.31 -13.22
CA ARG A 426 -6.22 -21.45 -12.32
C ARG A 426 -5.31 -21.03 -11.15
N LYS A 427 -4.20 -20.35 -11.44
CA LYS A 427 -3.27 -19.91 -10.40
C LYS A 427 -3.88 -18.81 -9.54
N ALA A 428 -4.56 -17.84 -10.14
CA ALA A 428 -5.25 -16.77 -9.40
C ALA A 428 -6.28 -17.33 -8.40
N ARG A 429 -7.11 -18.32 -8.81
CA ARG A 429 -7.99 -19.03 -7.87
C ARG A 429 -7.22 -19.78 -6.78
N GLY A 430 -6.04 -20.31 -7.11
CA GLY A 430 -5.15 -20.95 -6.15
C GLY A 430 -4.67 -19.97 -5.08
N VAL A 431 -4.23 -18.76 -5.48
CA VAL A 431 -3.83 -17.68 -4.54
C VAL A 431 -4.99 -17.33 -3.61
N VAL A 432 -6.19 -17.06 -4.17
CA VAL A 432 -7.39 -16.75 -3.37
C VAL A 432 -7.68 -17.86 -2.37
N LYS A 433 -7.64 -19.14 -2.79
CA LYS A 433 -7.90 -20.30 -1.92
C LYS A 433 -6.87 -20.41 -0.79
N VAL A 434 -5.59 -20.18 -1.09
CA VAL A 434 -4.51 -20.23 -0.08
C VAL A 434 -4.68 -19.08 0.91
N VAL A 435 -4.89 -17.84 0.45
CA VAL A 435 -5.04 -16.67 1.33
C VAL A 435 -6.32 -16.76 2.18
N SER A 436 -7.44 -17.28 1.63
CA SER A 436 -8.66 -17.46 2.42
C SER A 436 -8.50 -18.41 3.61
N ASN A 437 -7.54 -19.34 3.55
CA ASN A 437 -7.25 -20.34 4.58
C ASN A 437 -5.80 -20.25 5.08
N ILE A 438 -5.19 -19.08 5.00
CA ILE A 438 -3.75 -18.91 5.22
C ILE A 438 -3.32 -19.31 6.64
N GLU A 439 -4.20 -19.19 7.63
CA GLU A 439 -3.93 -19.64 9.00
C GLU A 439 -3.73 -21.14 9.15
N HIS A 440 -4.10 -21.93 8.14
CA HIS A 440 -3.89 -23.37 8.07
C HIS A 440 -2.71 -23.75 7.15
N LEU A 441 -2.03 -22.75 6.59
CA LEU A 441 -0.88 -22.97 5.72
C LEU A 441 0.36 -23.28 6.57
N ASN A 442 0.97 -24.44 6.35
CA ASN A 442 2.15 -24.85 7.11
C ASN A 442 3.44 -24.14 6.66
N ASP A 443 3.48 -23.62 5.43
CA ASP A 443 4.64 -22.96 4.87
C ASP A 443 4.20 -21.97 3.79
N VAL A 444 4.53 -20.68 3.96
CA VAL A 444 4.16 -19.61 3.02
C VAL A 444 4.86 -19.72 1.65
N ILE A 445 5.93 -20.51 1.55
CA ILE A 445 6.61 -20.82 0.28
C ILE A 445 5.66 -21.44 -0.77
N ARG A 446 4.55 -22.01 -0.32
CA ARG A 446 3.51 -22.57 -1.21
C ARG A 446 2.79 -21.50 -2.04
N LEU A 447 2.89 -20.22 -1.67
CA LEU A 447 2.42 -19.11 -2.49
C LEU A 447 3.33 -18.88 -3.71
N ARG A 448 4.63 -19.12 -3.61
CA ARG A 448 5.63 -18.86 -4.66
C ARG A 448 5.25 -19.46 -6.03
N PRO A 449 4.95 -20.74 -6.19
CA PRO A 449 4.59 -21.30 -7.49
C PRO A 449 3.27 -20.76 -8.05
N LEU A 450 2.36 -20.32 -7.17
CA LEU A 450 1.09 -19.72 -7.57
C LEU A 450 1.29 -18.28 -8.07
N LEU A 451 2.21 -17.53 -7.47
CA LEU A 451 2.54 -16.16 -7.83
C LEU A 451 3.53 -16.07 -9.01
N ALA A 452 4.19 -17.18 -9.38
CA ALA A 452 5.13 -17.20 -10.48
C ALA A 452 4.41 -17.14 -11.84
N ALA A 453 4.94 -16.31 -12.76
CA ALA A 453 4.53 -16.23 -14.16
C ALA A 453 5.77 -16.28 -15.08
N LYS A 454 5.55 -16.47 -16.39
CA LYS A 454 6.61 -16.26 -17.38
C LYS A 454 6.93 -14.76 -17.46
N ILE A 455 8.20 -14.43 -17.60
CA ILE A 455 8.60 -13.10 -18.01
C ILE A 455 8.15 -12.96 -19.47
N TRP A 456 7.70 -11.76 -19.83
CA TRP A 456 7.18 -11.38 -21.16
C TRP A 456 8.07 -11.84 -22.33
#